data_cfe765e4e77b0d2eec6896e24a91ed3d
#
_entry.id   cfe765e4e77b0d2eec6896e24a91ed3d
#
_cell.length_a   1.000
_cell.length_b   1.000
_cell.length_c   1.000
_cell.angle_alpha   90.00
_cell.angle_beta   90.00
_cell.angle_gamma   90.00
#
_symmetry.space_group_name_H-M   'P 1'
#
loop_
_entity.id
_entity.type
_entity.pdbx_description
1 polymer ?
#
loop_
_entity_poly.entity_id
_entity_poly.type
_entity_poly.pdbx_seq_one_letter_code
_entity_poly.pdbx_strand_id
1 'polypeptide(L)'
;MRAPAGTIVLAFAVLVLAARNPVVGPVPQATAESAEGTLPADIHPDSRNRLPPMKPGVQGLMAIRLHASGNNVRWASPLGRHLTELAILTTAREHDQPYEWSLHEMEAVAVGLDPATIDIVRHRRPLKGVPDKEAAIIQVGRELAGTHALSPGAYSRAQTVLGRANLVDIVDLMSTYTATAARLTAFNQQMPPGWKQFLPLPFTPPNDIDADSRSRLPLIRSSNQPAQANLYARGLAPEGTGPNHIARHGAGLASLEASKGRRLMALAILVAAREHDSQYNWTINEPGAVKDGLEPALIDVVRHRRSLNGVAEQDAALIQFGRELFTAHNVSSQTYATALKTFGERDLVDVVALMAQQSADAVMLAAFDQRLPAGKMPLLPTARGTK
;
A
#
# COMPACT_ATOMS: atom_id res chain seq x y z
N MET A 1 -35.04 4.39 -25.58
CA MET A 1 -33.58 4.31 -25.82
C MET A 1 -32.90 4.79 -24.53
N ARG A 2 -32.33 3.87 -23.77
CA ARG A 2 -31.61 4.18 -22.53
C ARG A 2 -30.13 4.20 -22.86
N ALA A 3 -29.47 5.32 -22.59
CA ALA A 3 -28.01 5.45 -22.69
C ALA A 3 -27.33 4.63 -21.57
N PRO A 4 -26.15 4.01 -21.81
CA PRO A 4 -25.45 3.26 -20.80
C PRO A 4 -24.81 4.21 -19.79
N ALA A 5 -24.94 3.85 -18.50
CA ALA A 5 -24.28 4.54 -17.41
C ALA A 5 -22.74 4.42 -17.57
N GLY A 6 -22.10 5.55 -17.73
CA GLY A 6 -20.63 5.63 -17.81
C GLY A 6 -20.00 5.25 -16.47
N THR A 7 -19.25 4.18 -16.48
CA THR A 7 -18.37 3.77 -15.38
C THR A 7 -17.22 4.76 -15.32
N ILE A 8 -17.20 5.63 -14.30
CA ILE A 8 -16.03 6.45 -14.01
C ILE A 8 -15.00 5.50 -13.37
N VAL A 9 -14.14 4.95 -14.21
CA VAL A 9 -12.88 4.37 -13.77
C VAL A 9 -12.01 5.55 -13.37
N LEU A 10 -11.74 5.70 -12.06
CA LEU A 10 -10.64 6.55 -11.60
C LEU A 10 -9.36 5.91 -12.13
N ALA A 11 -8.95 6.33 -13.32
CA ALA A 11 -7.62 6.08 -13.83
C ALA A 11 -6.64 6.86 -12.94
N PHE A 12 -6.05 6.20 -11.96
CA PHE A 12 -4.87 6.74 -11.29
C PHE A 12 -3.77 6.82 -12.34
N ALA A 13 -3.53 8.03 -12.82
CA ALA A 13 -2.37 8.28 -13.65
C ALA A 13 -1.12 7.94 -12.83
N VAL A 14 -0.50 6.83 -13.18
CA VAL A 14 0.85 6.50 -12.70
C VAL A 14 1.77 7.55 -13.31
N LEU A 15 2.17 8.52 -12.50
CA LEU A 15 3.23 9.45 -12.89
C LEU A 15 4.55 8.65 -12.87
N VAL A 16 4.82 7.94 -13.97
CA VAL A 16 6.16 7.46 -14.27
C VAL A 16 6.97 8.70 -14.60
N LEU A 17 7.78 9.16 -13.66
CA LEU A 17 8.85 10.13 -13.97
C LEU A 17 9.77 9.45 -14.98
N ALA A 18 9.51 9.70 -16.28
CA ALA A 18 10.38 9.27 -17.35
C ALA A 18 11.72 9.99 -17.20
N ALA A 19 12.71 9.30 -16.65
CA ALA A 19 14.10 9.74 -16.71
C ALA A 19 14.49 9.82 -18.20
N ARG A 20 14.66 11.03 -18.71
CA ARG A 20 15.29 11.24 -20.02
C ARG A 20 16.73 10.76 -19.90
N ASN A 21 17.05 9.66 -20.59
CA ASN A 21 18.42 9.19 -20.71
C ASN A 21 19.27 10.21 -21.46
N PRO A 22 20.39 10.67 -20.88
CA PRO A 22 21.44 11.31 -21.67
C PRO A 22 22.14 10.23 -22.50
N VAL A 23 22.34 10.51 -23.77
CA VAL A 23 23.18 9.68 -24.65
C VAL A 23 24.61 9.72 -24.11
N VAL A 24 25.03 8.64 -23.45
CA VAL A 24 26.41 8.45 -23.01
C VAL A 24 27.13 7.61 -24.09
N GLY A 25 28.19 8.15 -24.65
CA GLY A 25 29.07 7.45 -25.55
C GLY A 25 29.72 6.23 -24.87
N PRO A 26 30.37 5.33 -25.66
CA PRO A 26 30.84 4.05 -25.15
C PRO A 26 31.96 4.26 -24.11
N VAL A 27 31.66 3.89 -22.87
CA VAL A 27 32.65 3.75 -21.81
C VAL A 27 33.23 2.33 -21.93
N PRO A 28 34.55 2.15 -21.77
CA PRO A 28 35.21 0.82 -21.89
C PRO A 28 34.57 -0.13 -20.86
N GLN A 29 34.14 -1.30 -21.33
CA GLN A 29 33.74 -2.43 -20.48
C GLN A 29 34.96 -2.90 -19.66
N ALA A 30 35.07 -2.40 -18.44
CA ALA A 30 35.80 -3.13 -17.41
C ALA A 30 34.88 -4.28 -16.97
N THR A 31 35.39 -5.51 -17.12
CA THR A 31 34.76 -6.76 -16.70
C THR A 31 34.42 -6.70 -15.21
N ALA A 32 33.20 -6.33 -14.88
CA ALA A 32 32.61 -6.47 -13.54
C ALA A 32 31.98 -7.88 -13.42
N GLU A 33 32.83 -8.91 -13.55
CA GLU A 33 32.52 -10.23 -13.01
C GLU A 33 32.81 -10.21 -11.52
N SER A 34 31.76 -10.53 -10.70
CA SER A 34 31.86 -10.91 -9.29
C SER A 34 31.39 -9.90 -8.24
N ALA A 35 30.09 -9.64 -8.19
CA ALA A 35 29.39 -9.33 -6.92
C ALA A 35 27.88 -9.67 -6.96
N GLU A 36 27.35 -10.20 -8.05
CA GLU A 36 26.00 -10.73 -8.06
C GLU A 36 26.02 -12.18 -7.55
N GLY A 37 25.57 -12.38 -6.31
CA GLY A 37 25.22 -13.72 -5.85
C GLY A 37 24.21 -14.34 -6.83
N THR A 38 24.31 -15.65 -7.06
CA THR A 38 23.40 -16.42 -7.92
C THR A 38 21.96 -16.09 -7.53
N LEU A 39 21.12 -15.71 -8.52
CA LEU A 39 19.70 -15.48 -8.28
C LEU A 39 19.05 -16.73 -7.69
N PRO A 40 18.12 -16.61 -6.73
CA PRO A 40 17.31 -17.73 -6.28
C PRO A 40 16.65 -18.45 -7.46
N ALA A 41 16.49 -19.77 -7.35
CA ALA A 41 15.98 -20.60 -8.45
C ALA A 41 14.55 -20.26 -8.88
N ASP A 42 13.76 -19.61 -8.02
CA ASP A 42 12.41 -19.14 -8.30
C ASP A 42 12.37 -17.74 -8.92
N ILE A 43 13.50 -17.09 -9.15
CA ILE A 43 13.61 -15.76 -9.75
C ILE A 43 14.02 -15.88 -11.22
N HIS A 44 13.16 -15.35 -12.10
CA HIS A 44 13.46 -15.32 -13.52
C HIS A 44 14.54 -14.25 -13.83
N PRO A 45 15.59 -14.58 -14.60
CA PRO A 45 16.74 -13.68 -14.79
C PRO A 45 16.38 -12.38 -15.50
N ASP A 46 15.44 -12.38 -16.46
CA ASP A 46 15.13 -11.21 -17.27
C ASP A 46 14.18 -10.24 -16.53
N SER A 47 13.13 -10.73 -15.90
CA SER A 47 12.18 -9.91 -15.10
C SER A 47 12.73 -9.57 -13.72
N ARG A 48 13.72 -10.37 -13.25
CA ARG A 48 14.31 -10.31 -11.90
C ARG A 48 13.28 -10.42 -10.78
N ASN A 49 12.22 -11.17 -11.04
CA ASN A 49 11.18 -11.53 -10.08
C ASN A 49 10.64 -12.94 -10.39
N ARG A 50 9.66 -13.39 -9.62
CA ARG A 50 9.04 -14.73 -9.75
C ARG A 50 8.18 -14.95 -10.99
N LEU A 51 7.95 -13.91 -11.79
CA LEU A 51 7.12 -13.98 -12.99
C LEU A 51 7.98 -13.99 -14.24
N PRO A 52 7.69 -14.81 -15.26
CA PRO A 52 8.43 -14.79 -16.52
C PRO A 52 8.23 -13.44 -17.23
N PRO A 53 9.20 -12.95 -18.01
CA PRO A 53 9.07 -11.67 -18.69
C PRO A 53 7.98 -11.75 -19.76
N MET A 54 7.06 -10.79 -19.74
CA MET A 54 6.03 -10.61 -20.77
C MET A 54 6.51 -9.72 -21.92
N LYS A 55 7.43 -8.82 -21.63
CA LYS A 55 8.04 -7.90 -22.61
C LYS A 55 9.52 -7.73 -22.29
N PRO A 56 10.41 -7.75 -23.32
CA PRO A 56 11.84 -7.52 -23.13
C PRO A 56 12.12 -6.16 -22.46
N GLY A 57 13.05 -6.13 -21.51
CA GLY A 57 13.50 -4.92 -20.84
C GLY A 57 12.54 -4.29 -19.84
N VAL A 58 11.35 -4.86 -19.63
CA VAL A 58 10.39 -4.38 -18.62
C VAL A 58 10.64 -5.09 -17.31
N GLN A 59 10.87 -4.32 -16.23
CA GLN A 59 11.13 -4.81 -14.87
C GLN A 59 10.27 -4.05 -13.85
N GLY A 60 10.32 -4.49 -12.60
CA GLY A 60 9.59 -3.85 -11.50
C GLY A 60 8.09 -4.02 -11.58
N LEU A 61 7.36 -3.08 -11.01
CA LEU A 61 5.89 -3.11 -10.94
C LEU A 61 5.21 -3.29 -12.31
N MET A 62 5.76 -2.66 -13.35
CA MET A 62 5.19 -2.78 -14.69
C MET A 62 5.27 -4.23 -15.19
N ALA A 63 6.39 -4.91 -14.97
CA ALA A 63 6.53 -6.32 -15.33
C ALA A 63 5.51 -7.20 -14.60
N ILE A 64 5.29 -6.95 -13.32
CA ILE A 64 4.32 -7.68 -12.48
C ILE A 64 2.90 -7.44 -13.01
N ARG A 65 2.51 -6.18 -13.20
CA ARG A 65 1.16 -5.80 -13.64
C ARG A 65 0.78 -6.31 -15.03
N LEU A 66 1.74 -6.61 -15.90
CA LEU A 66 1.46 -7.25 -17.18
C LEU A 66 0.83 -8.65 -17.05
N HIS A 67 0.96 -9.30 -15.89
CA HIS A 67 0.36 -10.60 -15.62
C HIS A 67 -1.05 -10.53 -15.02
N ALA A 68 -1.53 -9.34 -14.65
CA ALA A 68 -2.88 -9.15 -14.15
C ALA A 68 -3.92 -9.51 -15.22
N SER A 69 -5.11 -9.96 -14.79
CA SER A 69 -6.19 -10.32 -15.70
C SER A 69 -6.78 -9.12 -16.46
N GLY A 70 -6.55 -7.91 -15.98
CA GLY A 70 -7.16 -6.68 -16.51
C GLY A 70 -8.64 -6.49 -16.14
N ASN A 71 -9.20 -7.40 -15.34
CA ASN A 71 -10.57 -7.31 -14.83
C ASN A 71 -10.65 -6.38 -13.62
N ASN A 72 -11.86 -5.90 -13.31
CA ASN A 72 -12.11 -5.31 -12.00
C ASN A 72 -12.10 -6.42 -10.94
N VAL A 73 -10.94 -6.62 -10.31
CA VAL A 73 -10.67 -7.79 -9.45
C VAL A 73 -11.72 -7.95 -8.34
N ARG A 74 -12.10 -6.86 -7.68
CA ARG A 74 -13.08 -6.92 -6.59
C ARG A 74 -14.43 -7.46 -7.03
N TRP A 75 -14.89 -7.10 -8.23
CA TRP A 75 -16.26 -7.34 -8.69
C TRP A 75 -16.39 -8.44 -9.74
N ALA A 76 -15.34 -8.67 -10.53
CA ALA A 76 -15.33 -9.56 -11.69
C ALA A 76 -14.24 -10.63 -11.66
N SER A 77 -13.64 -10.90 -10.49
CA SER A 77 -12.66 -11.96 -10.35
C SER A 77 -13.27 -13.34 -10.62
N PRO A 78 -12.62 -14.18 -11.43
CA PRO A 78 -13.05 -15.56 -11.62
C PRO A 78 -12.93 -16.42 -10.36
N LEU A 79 -12.23 -15.94 -9.33
CA LEU A 79 -12.19 -16.59 -8.02
C LEU A 79 -13.49 -16.46 -7.22
N GLY A 80 -14.37 -15.53 -7.61
CA GLY A 80 -15.60 -15.21 -6.91
C GLY A 80 -15.42 -14.21 -5.77
N ARG A 81 -16.51 -13.54 -5.43
CA ARG A 81 -16.50 -12.42 -4.46
C ARG A 81 -16.12 -12.85 -3.05
N HIS A 82 -16.45 -14.05 -2.63
CA HIS A 82 -16.07 -14.55 -1.30
C HIS A 82 -14.55 -14.56 -1.10
N LEU A 83 -13.75 -14.94 -2.12
CA LEU A 83 -12.28 -14.91 -2.03
C LEU A 83 -11.70 -13.51 -2.16
N THR A 84 -12.30 -12.62 -2.94
CA THR A 84 -11.86 -11.22 -2.99
C THR A 84 -12.16 -10.48 -1.69
N GLU A 85 -13.33 -10.71 -1.07
CA GLU A 85 -13.63 -10.14 0.26
C GLU A 85 -12.73 -10.75 1.35
N LEU A 86 -12.35 -12.03 1.25
CA LEU A 86 -11.37 -12.65 2.14
C LEU A 86 -9.99 -11.97 2.04
N ALA A 87 -9.53 -11.66 0.83
CA ALA A 87 -8.28 -10.92 0.63
C ALA A 87 -8.33 -9.53 1.29
N ILE A 88 -9.46 -8.84 1.15
CA ILE A 88 -9.68 -7.53 1.77
C ILE A 88 -9.69 -7.63 3.30
N LEU A 89 -10.45 -8.59 3.84
CA LEU A 89 -10.50 -8.82 5.29
C LEU A 89 -9.13 -9.18 5.86
N THR A 90 -8.37 -10.03 5.16
CA THR A 90 -7.02 -10.37 5.60
C THR A 90 -6.14 -9.12 5.65
N THR A 91 -6.18 -8.28 4.63
CA THR A 91 -5.43 -7.03 4.59
C THR A 91 -5.87 -6.07 5.70
N ALA A 92 -7.16 -5.86 5.86
CA ALA A 92 -7.70 -4.99 6.91
C ALA A 92 -7.30 -5.46 8.32
N ARG A 93 -7.28 -6.79 8.55
CA ARG A 93 -6.86 -7.36 9.82
C ARG A 93 -5.37 -7.20 10.09
N GLU A 94 -4.54 -7.43 9.09
CA GLU A 94 -3.09 -7.33 9.26
C GLU A 94 -2.63 -5.88 9.42
N HIS A 95 -3.41 -4.90 8.94
CA HIS A 95 -3.21 -3.47 9.19
C HIS A 95 -4.00 -2.95 10.41
N ASP A 96 -4.68 -3.82 11.17
CA ASP A 96 -5.50 -3.47 12.33
C ASP A 96 -6.49 -2.32 12.03
N GLN A 97 -7.08 -2.32 10.81
CA GLN A 97 -7.97 -1.25 10.35
C GLN A 97 -9.45 -1.59 10.61
N PRO A 98 -10.06 -1.02 11.69
CA PRO A 98 -11.38 -1.46 12.14
C PRO A 98 -12.53 -0.99 11.25
N TYR A 99 -12.43 0.18 10.61
CA TYR A 99 -13.45 0.69 9.71
C TYR A 99 -13.56 -0.21 8.47
N GLU A 100 -12.44 -0.50 7.83
CA GLU A 100 -12.38 -1.33 6.64
C GLU A 100 -12.82 -2.77 6.94
N TRP A 101 -12.31 -3.34 8.04
CA TRP A 101 -12.74 -4.66 8.50
C TRP A 101 -14.25 -4.72 8.65
N SER A 102 -14.85 -3.77 9.39
CA SER A 102 -16.28 -3.84 9.75
C SER A 102 -17.20 -3.75 8.54
N LEU A 103 -16.85 -2.92 7.55
CA LEU A 103 -17.61 -2.83 6.30
C LEU A 103 -17.48 -4.10 5.47
N HIS A 104 -16.27 -4.62 5.35
CA HIS A 104 -16.00 -5.78 4.52
C HIS A 104 -16.42 -7.11 5.15
N GLU A 105 -16.52 -7.20 6.49
CA GLU A 105 -17.10 -8.37 7.13
C GLU A 105 -18.58 -8.55 6.77
N MET A 106 -19.35 -7.46 6.74
CA MET A 106 -20.75 -7.53 6.32
C MET A 106 -20.88 -8.02 4.86
N GLU A 107 -20.01 -7.54 3.97
CA GLU A 107 -20.01 -8.00 2.58
C GLU A 107 -19.54 -9.46 2.45
N ALA A 108 -18.50 -9.82 3.15
CA ALA A 108 -17.99 -11.20 3.13
C ALA A 108 -19.05 -12.21 3.54
N VAL A 109 -19.80 -11.91 4.61
CA VAL A 109 -20.94 -12.73 5.03
C VAL A 109 -22.04 -12.76 3.95
N ALA A 110 -22.37 -11.60 3.37
CA ALA A 110 -23.41 -11.49 2.34
C ALA A 110 -23.07 -12.26 1.05
N VAL A 111 -21.78 -12.44 0.74
CA VAL A 111 -21.33 -13.20 -0.44
C VAL A 111 -20.99 -14.67 -0.11
N GLY A 112 -21.27 -15.12 1.10
CA GLY A 112 -21.18 -16.51 1.50
C GLY A 112 -19.79 -16.97 1.96
N LEU A 113 -18.93 -16.06 2.41
CA LEU A 113 -17.68 -16.46 3.08
C LEU A 113 -18.02 -17.15 4.42
N ASP A 114 -17.42 -18.31 4.68
CA ASP A 114 -17.65 -19.08 5.90
C ASP A 114 -17.31 -18.24 7.15
N PRO A 115 -18.25 -18.06 8.09
CA PRO A 115 -17.99 -17.36 9.37
C PRO A 115 -16.82 -17.96 10.16
N ALA A 116 -16.54 -19.26 10.06
CA ALA A 116 -15.39 -19.87 10.69
C ALA A 116 -14.07 -19.38 10.08
N THR A 117 -14.03 -19.20 8.77
CA THR A 117 -12.87 -18.59 8.09
C THR A 117 -12.69 -17.12 8.49
N ILE A 118 -13.77 -16.34 8.57
CA ILE A 118 -13.73 -14.96 9.04
C ILE A 118 -13.16 -14.90 10.47
N ASP A 119 -13.58 -15.81 11.34
CA ASP A 119 -13.11 -15.88 12.74
C ASP A 119 -11.61 -16.23 12.83
N ILE A 120 -11.12 -17.11 11.94
CA ILE A 120 -9.69 -17.44 11.83
C ILE A 120 -8.87 -16.21 11.44
N VAL A 121 -9.35 -15.41 10.49
CA VAL A 121 -8.68 -14.15 10.12
C VAL A 121 -8.75 -13.14 11.27
N ARG A 122 -9.93 -12.91 11.84
CA ARG A 122 -10.16 -11.95 12.94
C ARG A 122 -9.20 -12.15 14.10
N HIS A 123 -8.98 -13.40 14.49
CA HIS A 123 -8.16 -13.75 15.65
C HIS A 123 -6.75 -14.26 15.30
N ARG A 124 -6.34 -14.14 14.03
CA ARG A 124 -5.03 -14.63 13.53
C ARG A 124 -4.76 -16.09 13.94
N ARG A 125 -5.81 -16.93 13.90
CA ARG A 125 -5.70 -18.36 14.29
C ARG A 125 -4.92 -19.16 13.24
N PRO A 126 -4.39 -20.35 13.59
CA PRO A 126 -3.79 -21.28 12.65
C PRO A 126 -4.78 -21.69 11.53
N LEU A 127 -4.26 -21.95 10.32
CA LEU A 127 -5.04 -22.23 9.12
C LEU A 127 -5.50 -23.72 9.03
N LYS A 128 -5.52 -24.44 10.15
CA LYS A 128 -5.95 -25.85 10.17
C LYS A 128 -7.43 -25.96 9.79
N GLY A 129 -7.72 -26.75 8.76
CA GLY A 129 -9.09 -27.00 8.29
C GLY A 129 -9.66 -25.92 7.37
N VAL A 130 -8.90 -24.88 7.07
CA VAL A 130 -9.27 -23.87 6.06
C VAL A 130 -9.08 -24.47 4.66
N PRO A 131 -10.03 -24.28 3.72
CA PRO A 131 -9.86 -24.73 2.33
C PRO A 131 -8.60 -24.12 1.68
N ASP A 132 -8.02 -24.82 0.71
CA ASP A 132 -6.68 -24.51 0.18
C ASP A 132 -6.56 -23.10 -0.41
N LYS A 133 -7.57 -22.61 -1.13
CA LYS A 133 -7.55 -21.27 -1.73
C LYS A 133 -7.62 -20.17 -0.67
N GLU A 134 -8.51 -20.33 0.30
CA GLU A 134 -8.66 -19.42 1.43
C GLU A 134 -7.38 -19.40 2.29
N ALA A 135 -6.84 -20.59 2.59
CA ALA A 135 -5.60 -20.72 3.35
C ALA A 135 -4.42 -20.02 2.65
N ALA A 136 -4.32 -20.17 1.31
CA ALA A 136 -3.29 -19.52 0.53
C ALA A 136 -3.43 -17.99 0.55
N ILE A 137 -4.65 -17.46 0.40
CA ILE A 137 -4.92 -16.02 0.45
C ILE A 137 -4.55 -15.45 1.82
N ILE A 138 -4.99 -16.09 2.90
CA ILE A 138 -4.68 -15.64 4.27
C ILE A 138 -3.17 -15.69 4.54
N GLN A 139 -2.49 -16.76 4.11
CA GLN A 139 -1.04 -16.89 4.28
C GLN A 139 -0.28 -15.79 3.54
N VAL A 140 -0.65 -15.49 2.28
CA VAL A 140 -0.07 -14.41 1.48
C VAL A 140 -0.20 -13.06 2.21
N GLY A 141 -1.40 -12.72 2.67
CA GLY A 141 -1.62 -11.45 3.36
C GLY A 141 -0.84 -11.33 4.67
N ARG A 142 -0.80 -12.41 5.48
CA ARG A 142 -0.03 -12.45 6.74
C ARG A 142 1.46 -12.28 6.54
N GLU A 143 2.04 -12.94 5.55
CA GLU A 143 3.48 -12.83 5.28
C GLU A 143 3.83 -11.44 4.73
N LEU A 144 3.04 -10.91 3.79
CA LEU A 144 3.28 -9.60 3.20
C LEU A 144 3.19 -8.46 4.24
N ALA A 145 2.21 -8.52 5.14
CA ALA A 145 2.07 -7.51 6.19
C ALA A 145 3.07 -7.70 7.34
N GLY A 146 3.33 -8.95 7.74
CA GLY A 146 4.16 -9.24 8.92
C GLY A 146 5.66 -9.21 8.67
N THR A 147 6.12 -9.71 7.51
CA THR A 147 7.55 -9.82 7.19
C THR A 147 7.97 -8.98 5.99
N HIS A 148 7.05 -8.28 5.35
CA HIS A 148 7.26 -7.53 4.11
C HIS A 148 7.90 -8.39 3.00
N ALA A 149 7.62 -9.68 3.01
CA ALA A 149 8.12 -10.65 2.03
C ALA A 149 7.17 -11.82 1.91
N LEU A 150 7.12 -12.45 0.75
CA LEU A 150 6.39 -13.70 0.55
C LEU A 150 7.40 -14.83 0.42
N SER A 151 7.32 -15.83 1.29
CA SER A 151 8.22 -16.98 1.24
C SER A 151 8.05 -17.78 -0.05
N PRO A 152 9.12 -18.45 -0.56
CA PRO A 152 9.01 -19.31 -1.75
C PRO A 152 7.93 -20.39 -1.62
N GLY A 153 7.77 -20.97 -0.42
CA GLY A 153 6.75 -21.98 -0.15
C GLY A 153 5.33 -21.44 -0.23
N ALA A 154 5.06 -20.27 0.38
CA ALA A 154 3.75 -19.62 0.31
C ALA A 154 3.43 -19.16 -1.12
N TYR A 155 4.42 -18.59 -1.84
CA TYR A 155 4.27 -18.23 -3.25
C TYR A 155 3.90 -19.43 -4.12
N SER A 156 4.67 -20.53 -4.02
CA SER A 156 4.44 -21.74 -4.81
C SER A 156 3.06 -22.35 -4.55
N ARG A 157 2.65 -22.42 -3.27
CA ARG A 157 1.30 -22.90 -2.90
C ARG A 157 0.23 -21.99 -3.51
N ALA A 158 0.34 -20.68 -3.31
CA ALA A 158 -0.65 -19.72 -3.82
C ALA A 158 -0.75 -19.78 -5.35
N GLN A 159 0.39 -19.86 -6.05
CA GLN A 159 0.40 -20.02 -7.51
C GLN A 159 -0.25 -21.33 -7.96
N THR A 160 -0.06 -22.43 -7.23
CA THR A 160 -0.65 -23.73 -7.56
C THR A 160 -2.17 -23.71 -7.43
N VAL A 161 -2.70 -23.15 -6.33
CA VAL A 161 -4.14 -23.22 -6.04
C VAL A 161 -4.96 -22.09 -6.66
N LEU A 162 -4.36 -20.92 -6.89
CA LEU A 162 -5.05 -19.75 -7.49
C LEU A 162 -4.77 -19.61 -8.98
N GLY A 163 -3.61 -20.06 -9.44
CA GLY A 163 -3.06 -19.74 -10.76
C GLY A 163 -2.39 -18.36 -10.81
N ARG A 164 -1.50 -18.16 -11.79
CA ARG A 164 -0.64 -16.96 -11.86
C ARG A 164 -1.43 -15.65 -11.93
N ALA A 165 -2.36 -15.52 -12.89
CA ALA A 165 -3.10 -14.27 -13.09
C ALA A 165 -3.94 -13.91 -11.86
N ASN A 166 -4.64 -14.88 -11.29
CA ASN A 166 -5.44 -14.67 -10.08
C ASN A 166 -4.58 -14.31 -8.87
N LEU A 167 -3.36 -14.87 -8.74
CA LEU A 167 -2.45 -14.50 -7.66
C LEU A 167 -1.99 -13.04 -7.82
N VAL A 168 -1.67 -12.60 -9.05
CA VAL A 168 -1.34 -11.19 -9.31
C VAL A 168 -2.52 -10.30 -8.96
N ASP A 169 -3.72 -10.65 -9.39
CA ASP A 169 -4.94 -9.90 -9.10
C ASP A 169 -5.24 -9.80 -7.59
N ILE A 170 -5.12 -10.89 -6.86
CA ILE A 170 -5.35 -10.92 -5.39
C ILE A 170 -4.30 -10.05 -4.67
N VAL A 171 -3.04 -10.12 -5.07
CA VAL A 171 -1.99 -9.27 -4.48
C VAL A 171 -2.20 -7.80 -4.83
N ASP A 172 -2.61 -7.48 -6.06
CA ASP A 172 -2.95 -6.10 -6.46
C ASP A 172 -4.15 -5.56 -5.66
N LEU A 173 -5.15 -6.41 -5.41
CA LEU A 173 -6.27 -6.07 -4.52
C LEU A 173 -5.78 -5.81 -3.09
N MET A 174 -4.97 -6.69 -2.51
CA MET A 174 -4.38 -6.50 -1.19
C MET A 174 -3.54 -5.23 -1.13
N SER A 175 -2.73 -4.94 -2.15
CA SER A 175 -1.93 -3.72 -2.23
C SER A 175 -2.79 -2.45 -2.22
N THR A 176 -3.88 -2.46 -2.98
CA THR A 176 -4.87 -1.37 -3.01
C THR A 176 -5.49 -1.14 -1.63
N TYR A 177 -5.81 -2.22 -0.92
CA TYR A 177 -6.39 -2.15 0.42
C TYR A 177 -5.36 -1.82 1.51
N THR A 178 -4.09 -2.13 1.31
CA THR A 178 -2.99 -1.60 2.14
C THR A 178 -2.93 -0.07 2.05
N ALA A 179 -2.99 0.48 0.84
CA ALA A 179 -3.04 1.94 0.67
C ALA A 179 -4.33 2.56 1.24
N THR A 180 -5.46 1.86 1.16
CA THR A 180 -6.73 2.30 1.75
C THR A 180 -6.63 2.31 3.27
N ALA A 181 -6.13 1.23 3.87
CA ALA A 181 -5.92 1.13 5.32
C ALA A 181 -4.99 2.25 5.83
N ALA A 182 -3.90 2.55 5.12
CA ALA A 182 -3.00 3.65 5.48
C ALA A 182 -3.73 5.00 5.51
N ARG A 183 -4.55 5.32 4.50
CA ARG A 183 -5.33 6.56 4.46
C ARG A 183 -6.34 6.63 5.61
N LEU A 184 -7.09 5.56 5.85
CA LEU A 184 -8.07 5.49 6.94
C LEU A 184 -7.42 5.66 8.31
N THR A 185 -6.25 5.05 8.50
CA THR A 185 -5.46 5.13 9.74
C THR A 185 -4.88 6.53 9.96
N ALA A 186 -4.33 7.16 8.92
CA ALA A 186 -3.76 8.50 9.00
C ALA A 186 -4.76 9.53 9.51
N PHE A 187 -6.01 9.44 9.03
CA PHE A 187 -7.10 10.35 9.40
C PHE A 187 -8.05 9.76 10.42
N ASN A 188 -7.71 8.63 11.01
CA ASN A 188 -8.45 7.95 12.08
C ASN A 188 -9.95 7.83 11.78
N GLN A 189 -10.28 7.28 10.62
CA GLN A 189 -11.67 7.10 10.20
C GLN A 189 -12.38 6.11 11.12
N GLN A 190 -13.46 6.57 11.72
CA GLN A 190 -14.30 5.83 12.66
C GLN A 190 -15.54 5.29 11.99
N MET A 191 -16.12 4.23 12.56
CA MET A 191 -17.44 3.77 12.17
C MET A 191 -18.48 4.84 12.45
N PRO A 192 -19.55 4.93 11.62
CA PRO A 192 -20.66 5.82 11.86
C PRO A 192 -21.34 5.55 13.20
N PRO A 193 -21.99 6.55 13.80
CA PRO A 193 -22.76 6.37 15.03
C PRO A 193 -23.80 5.26 14.88
N GLY A 194 -23.88 4.38 15.86
CA GLY A 194 -24.79 3.24 15.86
C GLY A 194 -24.36 2.01 15.04
N TRP A 195 -23.27 2.10 14.32
CA TRP A 195 -22.73 0.95 13.58
C TRP A 195 -21.80 0.12 14.46
N LYS A 196 -21.93 -1.21 14.35
CA LYS A 196 -21.10 -2.13 15.11
C LYS A 196 -19.70 -2.18 14.53
N GLN A 197 -18.69 -2.06 15.40
CA GLN A 197 -17.33 -2.41 15.09
C GLN A 197 -17.09 -3.89 15.37
N PHE A 198 -16.73 -4.65 14.35
CA PHE A 198 -16.59 -6.10 14.46
C PHE A 198 -15.17 -6.55 14.85
N LEU A 199 -14.16 -5.71 14.66
CA LEU A 199 -12.80 -6.04 15.04
C LEU A 199 -12.60 -5.77 16.54
N PRO A 200 -12.13 -6.76 17.32
CA PRO A 200 -11.94 -6.62 18.76
C PRO A 200 -10.64 -5.88 19.09
N LEU A 201 -10.50 -4.66 18.60
CA LEU A 201 -9.38 -3.78 18.95
C LEU A 201 -9.80 -2.85 20.09
N PRO A 202 -8.90 -2.56 21.04
CA PRO A 202 -9.12 -1.51 22.01
C PRO A 202 -9.24 -0.19 21.25
N PHE A 203 -10.45 0.33 21.23
CA PHE A 203 -10.77 1.54 20.53
C PHE A 203 -11.08 2.65 21.53
N THR A 204 -10.14 3.56 21.72
CA THR A 204 -10.40 4.83 22.41
C THR A 204 -10.49 5.88 21.31
N PRO A 205 -11.71 6.46 21.07
CA PRO A 205 -11.82 7.55 20.13
C PRO A 205 -10.90 8.69 20.59
N PRO A 206 -9.97 9.15 19.75
CA PRO A 206 -9.23 10.36 20.09
C PRO A 206 -10.18 11.56 20.09
N ASN A 207 -9.85 12.57 20.89
CA ASN A 207 -10.65 13.79 21.02
C ASN A 207 -10.58 14.69 19.77
N ASP A 208 -9.81 14.32 18.76
CA ASP A 208 -9.55 15.08 17.53
C ASP A 208 -10.41 14.62 16.33
N ILE A 209 -11.50 13.90 16.58
CA ILE A 209 -12.42 13.41 15.55
C ILE A 209 -13.56 14.41 15.33
N ASP A 210 -13.78 14.80 14.08
CA ASP A 210 -14.97 15.54 13.66
C ASP A 210 -16.23 14.66 13.81
N ALA A 211 -17.28 15.22 14.41
CA ALA A 211 -18.47 14.45 14.76
C ALA A 211 -19.28 13.98 13.53
N ASP A 212 -19.27 14.76 12.44
CA ASP A 212 -20.06 14.51 11.24
C ASP A 212 -19.35 13.55 10.27
N SER A 213 -18.06 13.78 9.98
CA SER A 213 -17.27 12.92 9.09
C SER A 213 -16.80 11.64 9.77
N ARG A 214 -16.74 11.62 11.09
CA ARG A 214 -16.19 10.55 11.90
C ARG A 214 -14.70 10.28 11.61
N SER A 215 -13.97 11.32 11.18
CA SER A 215 -12.53 11.29 10.95
C SER A 215 -11.88 12.58 11.46
N ARG A 216 -10.57 12.70 11.33
CA ARG A 216 -9.84 13.94 11.67
C ARG A 216 -10.04 15.07 10.67
N LEU A 217 -10.74 14.81 9.57
CA LEU A 217 -11.04 15.79 8.53
C LEU A 217 -12.48 16.27 8.67
N PRO A 218 -12.77 17.55 8.46
CA PRO A 218 -14.14 18.06 8.52
C PRO A 218 -15.02 17.44 7.42
N LEU A 219 -16.35 17.41 7.63
CA LEU A 219 -17.26 16.87 6.64
C LEU A 219 -17.31 17.75 5.38
N ILE A 220 -16.94 17.19 4.23
CA ILE A 220 -17.24 17.77 2.92
C ILE A 220 -18.53 17.15 2.39
N ARG A 221 -19.60 17.93 2.36
CA ARG A 221 -20.88 17.52 1.74
C ARG A 221 -20.75 17.62 0.22
N SER A 222 -21.06 16.55 -0.47
CA SER A 222 -21.12 16.56 -1.95
C SER A 222 -22.47 17.14 -2.37
N SER A 223 -22.47 18.26 -3.07
CA SER A 223 -23.71 18.91 -3.52
C SER A 223 -24.40 18.21 -4.68
N ASN A 224 -23.80 17.24 -5.38
CA ASN A 224 -24.32 16.71 -6.63
C ASN A 224 -23.90 15.26 -6.98
N GLN A 225 -23.59 14.41 -6.04
CA GLN A 225 -23.36 13.00 -6.39
C GLN A 225 -24.54 12.14 -5.97
N PRO A 226 -25.19 11.40 -6.91
CA PRO A 226 -26.13 10.36 -6.53
C PRO A 226 -25.42 9.37 -5.61
N ALA A 227 -26.13 8.89 -4.60
CA ALA A 227 -25.65 7.82 -3.72
C ALA A 227 -24.95 6.76 -4.57
N GLN A 228 -23.66 6.53 -4.32
CA GLN A 228 -22.88 5.65 -5.17
C GLN A 228 -23.44 4.22 -5.12
N ALA A 229 -23.68 3.65 -6.31
CA ALA A 229 -24.31 2.34 -6.50
C ALA A 229 -23.36 1.16 -6.20
N ASN A 230 -22.58 1.24 -5.16
CA ASN A 230 -21.70 0.19 -4.66
C ASN A 230 -22.12 -0.22 -3.25
N LEU A 231 -21.26 -0.86 -2.46
CA LEU A 231 -21.45 -1.18 -1.04
C LEU A 231 -22.12 -0.06 -0.24
N TYR A 232 -21.72 1.15 -0.54
CA TYR A 232 -22.22 2.36 0.05
C TYR A 232 -23.67 2.69 -0.39
N ALA A 233 -24.11 2.23 -1.57
CA ALA A 233 -25.48 2.40 -2.05
C ALA A 233 -26.50 1.52 -1.35
N ARG A 234 -26.06 0.49 -0.67
CA ARG A 234 -26.91 -0.32 0.20
C ARG A 234 -27.12 0.32 1.58
N GLY A 235 -26.73 1.58 1.76
CA GLY A 235 -26.79 2.27 3.04
C GLY A 235 -25.72 1.82 4.04
N LEU A 236 -24.67 1.13 3.56
CA LEU A 236 -23.64 0.52 4.40
C LEU A 236 -22.47 1.45 4.70
N ALA A 237 -22.40 2.63 4.09
CA ALA A 237 -21.56 3.72 4.56
C ALA A 237 -22.26 5.05 4.33
N PRO A 238 -22.33 5.92 5.32
CA PRO A 238 -22.92 7.23 5.16
C PRO A 238 -22.08 8.08 4.22
N GLU A 239 -22.74 8.98 3.52
CA GLU A 239 -22.09 10.05 2.79
C GLU A 239 -21.11 10.79 3.71
N GLY A 240 -19.91 11.08 3.20
CA GLY A 240 -18.92 11.84 3.99
C GLY A 240 -18.02 11.02 4.88
N THR A 241 -17.97 9.70 4.73
CA THR A 241 -16.99 8.85 5.42
C THR A 241 -16.11 8.05 4.46
N GLY A 242 -15.04 7.49 5.00
CA GLY A 242 -14.16 6.55 4.28
C GLY A 242 -13.18 7.19 3.29
N PRO A 243 -12.50 6.34 2.50
CA PRO A 243 -11.36 6.79 1.70
C PRO A 243 -11.71 7.82 0.62
N ASN A 244 -12.93 7.77 0.09
CA ASN A 244 -13.39 8.76 -0.90
C ASN A 244 -13.65 10.13 -0.28
N HIS A 245 -14.10 10.19 0.96
CA HIS A 245 -14.23 11.45 1.69
C HIS A 245 -12.85 12.05 1.96
N ILE A 246 -11.92 11.25 2.48
CA ILE A 246 -10.54 11.66 2.71
C ILE A 246 -9.90 12.24 1.43
N ALA A 247 -10.04 11.55 0.30
CA ALA A 247 -9.44 11.96 -0.96
C ALA A 247 -9.95 13.34 -1.47
N ARG A 248 -11.15 13.77 -1.09
CA ARG A 248 -11.70 15.09 -1.50
C ARG A 248 -11.00 16.27 -0.82
N HIS A 249 -10.30 16.05 0.28
CA HIS A 249 -9.52 17.09 0.97
C HIS A 249 -8.18 17.36 0.29
N GLY A 250 -7.67 16.45 -0.55
CA GLY A 250 -6.46 16.64 -1.34
C GLY A 250 -6.69 17.38 -2.64
N ALA A 251 -5.61 17.84 -3.24
CA ALA A 251 -5.59 18.47 -4.56
C ALA A 251 -4.74 17.70 -5.58
N GLY A 252 -4.08 16.62 -5.13
CA GLY A 252 -3.28 15.70 -5.94
C GLY A 252 -1.79 16.06 -5.99
N LEU A 253 -1.00 15.11 -6.49
CA LEU A 253 0.46 15.15 -6.41
C LEU A 253 1.08 16.35 -7.14
N ALA A 254 0.48 16.83 -8.24
CA ALA A 254 0.97 18.04 -8.93
C ALA A 254 0.84 19.29 -8.06
N SER A 255 -0.24 19.39 -7.27
CA SER A 255 -0.42 20.46 -6.30
C SER A 255 0.57 20.35 -5.15
N LEU A 256 0.81 19.14 -4.65
CA LEU A 256 1.81 18.88 -3.62
C LEU A 256 3.22 19.24 -4.09
N GLU A 257 3.59 18.87 -5.32
CA GLU A 257 4.88 19.27 -5.91
C GLU A 257 5.02 20.79 -5.97
N ALA A 258 3.98 21.51 -6.42
CA ALA A 258 3.99 22.97 -6.52
C ALA A 258 4.08 23.65 -5.14
N SER A 259 3.46 23.10 -4.10
CA SER A 259 3.40 23.71 -2.77
C SER A 259 4.58 23.34 -1.86
N LYS A 260 5.09 22.11 -1.93
CA LYS A 260 6.12 21.56 -1.03
C LYS A 260 7.42 21.18 -1.72
N GLY A 261 7.41 21.07 -3.05
CA GLY A 261 8.58 20.73 -3.84
C GLY A 261 8.91 19.24 -3.86
N ARG A 262 9.77 18.87 -4.82
CA ARG A 262 10.17 17.48 -5.08
C ARG A 262 10.98 16.87 -3.94
N ARG A 263 11.76 17.69 -3.22
CA ARG A 263 12.55 17.26 -2.07
C ARG A 263 11.67 16.61 -0.98
N LEU A 264 10.54 17.24 -0.62
CA LEU A 264 9.63 16.68 0.38
C LEU A 264 8.95 15.40 -0.12
N MET A 265 8.54 15.38 -1.38
CA MET A 265 7.96 14.18 -1.99
C MET A 265 8.95 13.01 -1.99
N ALA A 266 10.22 13.27 -2.31
CA ALA A 266 11.28 12.28 -2.26
C ALA A 266 11.49 11.74 -0.84
N LEU A 267 11.45 12.60 0.18
CA LEU A 267 11.51 12.17 1.58
C LEU A 267 10.33 11.26 1.94
N ALA A 268 9.09 11.62 1.53
CA ALA A 268 7.91 10.81 1.77
C ALA A 268 8.03 9.40 1.13
N ILE A 269 8.54 9.33 -0.09
CA ILE A 269 8.80 8.07 -0.81
C ILE A 269 9.82 7.21 -0.04
N LEU A 270 10.95 7.81 0.38
CA LEU A 270 11.98 7.06 1.11
C LEU A 270 11.49 6.60 2.49
N VAL A 271 10.73 7.42 3.20
CA VAL A 271 10.12 7.02 4.48
C VAL A 271 9.21 5.80 4.27
N ALA A 272 8.28 5.85 3.32
CA ALA A 272 7.40 4.72 3.03
C ALA A 272 8.19 3.47 2.61
N ALA A 273 9.20 3.63 1.73
CA ALA A 273 10.06 2.52 1.31
C ALA A 273 10.80 1.88 2.50
N ARG A 274 11.27 2.71 3.46
CA ARG A 274 12.00 2.21 4.64
C ARG A 274 11.09 1.49 5.62
N GLU A 275 9.90 2.02 5.87
CA GLU A 275 8.97 1.41 6.83
C GLU A 275 8.37 0.08 6.30
N HIS A 276 8.42 -0.15 4.99
CA HIS A 276 8.08 -1.43 4.36
C HIS A 276 9.30 -2.29 4.02
N ASP A 277 10.50 -1.94 4.48
CA ASP A 277 11.76 -2.61 4.16
C ASP A 277 11.94 -2.90 2.65
N SER A 278 11.36 -2.04 1.78
CA SER A 278 11.33 -2.20 0.35
C SER A 278 12.67 -1.82 -0.28
N GLN A 279 13.57 -2.81 -0.37
CA GLN A 279 14.91 -2.65 -0.95
C GLN A 279 14.86 -2.09 -2.37
N TYR A 280 13.91 -2.56 -3.18
CA TYR A 280 13.76 -2.11 -4.57
C TYR A 280 13.36 -0.64 -4.62
N ASN A 281 12.25 -0.25 -3.95
CA ASN A 281 11.77 1.13 -3.95
C ASN A 281 12.83 2.08 -3.39
N TRP A 282 13.48 1.71 -2.31
CA TRP A 282 14.55 2.52 -1.73
C TRP A 282 15.68 2.75 -2.73
N THR A 283 16.27 1.68 -3.24
CA THR A 283 17.49 1.74 -4.08
C THR A 283 17.24 2.44 -5.42
N ILE A 284 16.02 2.35 -5.96
CA ILE A 284 15.67 3.03 -7.21
C ILE A 284 15.42 4.53 -6.98
N ASN A 285 14.84 4.91 -5.84
CA ASN A 285 14.44 6.30 -5.59
C ASN A 285 15.52 7.16 -4.90
N GLU A 286 16.41 6.58 -4.10
CA GLU A 286 17.45 7.35 -3.38
C GLU A 286 18.31 8.25 -4.29
N PRO A 287 18.83 7.79 -5.44
CA PRO A 287 19.62 8.66 -6.31
C PRO A 287 18.83 9.87 -6.86
N GLY A 288 17.53 9.69 -7.08
CA GLY A 288 16.61 10.76 -7.47
C GLY A 288 16.41 11.75 -6.32
N ALA A 289 16.22 11.24 -5.11
CA ALA A 289 16.04 12.04 -3.91
C ALA A 289 17.24 12.97 -3.64
N VAL A 290 18.47 12.47 -3.83
CA VAL A 290 19.69 13.32 -3.73
C VAL A 290 19.68 14.43 -4.78
N LYS A 291 19.27 14.13 -6.02
CA LYS A 291 19.17 15.14 -7.09
C LYS A 291 18.09 16.18 -6.81
N ASP A 292 17.01 15.78 -6.15
CA ASP A 292 15.92 16.66 -5.73
C ASP A 292 16.26 17.47 -4.46
N GLY A 293 17.50 17.35 -3.96
CA GLY A 293 18.04 18.13 -2.86
C GLY A 293 17.87 17.53 -1.47
N LEU A 294 17.57 16.22 -1.37
CA LEU A 294 17.51 15.56 -0.07
C LEU A 294 18.94 15.30 0.44
N GLU A 295 19.25 15.80 1.62
CA GLU A 295 20.58 15.75 2.20
C GLU A 295 20.98 14.31 2.59
N PRO A 296 22.20 13.87 2.29
CA PRO A 296 22.67 12.51 2.65
C PRO A 296 22.55 12.19 4.13
N ALA A 297 22.76 13.17 5.00
CA ALA A 297 22.60 13.01 6.46
C ALA A 297 21.14 12.69 6.84
N LEU A 298 20.16 13.31 6.20
CA LEU A 298 18.74 13.04 6.43
C LEU A 298 18.34 11.68 5.85
N ILE A 299 18.82 11.33 4.67
CA ILE A 299 18.64 9.99 4.07
C ILE A 299 19.15 8.93 5.05
N ASP A 300 20.30 9.16 5.70
CA ASP A 300 20.87 8.23 6.68
C ASP A 300 20.03 8.11 7.96
N VAL A 301 19.41 9.20 8.42
CA VAL A 301 18.43 9.18 9.53
C VAL A 301 17.24 8.28 9.20
N VAL A 302 16.69 8.36 7.99
CA VAL A 302 15.58 7.51 7.55
C VAL A 302 16.06 6.07 7.37
N ARG A 303 17.17 5.85 6.65
CA ARG A 303 17.73 4.53 6.35
C ARG A 303 17.92 3.67 7.61
N HIS A 304 18.43 4.27 8.67
CA HIS A 304 18.77 3.57 9.90
C HIS A 304 17.76 3.79 11.04
N ARG A 305 16.60 4.39 10.76
CA ARG A 305 15.56 4.73 11.76
C ARG A 305 16.17 5.45 13.00
N ARG A 306 17.11 6.38 12.77
CA ARG A 306 17.78 7.12 13.84
C ARG A 306 16.83 8.08 14.55
N SER A 307 17.28 8.62 15.69
CA SER A 307 16.59 9.71 16.40
C SER A 307 16.39 10.92 15.50
N LEU A 308 15.28 11.62 15.71
CA LEU A 308 14.95 12.85 14.98
C LEU A 308 15.51 14.12 15.65
N ASN A 309 16.34 13.98 16.69
CA ASN A 309 16.98 15.11 17.36
C ASN A 309 17.88 15.86 16.37
N GLY A 310 17.66 17.16 16.23
CA GLY A 310 18.41 18.00 15.31
C GLY A 310 17.95 17.94 13.83
N VAL A 311 16.93 17.15 13.52
CA VAL A 311 16.27 17.16 12.21
C VAL A 311 15.35 18.39 12.12
N ALA A 312 15.28 19.04 10.97
CA ALA A 312 14.38 20.18 10.73
C ALA A 312 12.93 19.79 11.02
N GLU A 313 12.14 20.70 11.59
CA GLU A 313 10.77 20.43 12.08
C GLU A 313 9.87 19.78 11.01
N GLN A 314 9.92 20.27 9.78
CA GLN A 314 9.12 19.74 8.67
C GLN A 314 9.49 18.29 8.32
N ASP A 315 10.79 18.00 8.25
CA ASP A 315 11.28 16.66 7.91
C ASP A 315 11.01 15.68 9.07
N ALA A 316 11.23 16.14 10.30
CA ALA A 316 10.94 15.34 11.50
C ALA A 316 9.46 14.99 11.60
N ALA A 317 8.56 15.95 11.33
CA ALA A 317 7.12 15.72 11.34
C ALA A 317 6.72 14.65 10.31
N LEU A 318 7.26 14.70 9.09
CA LEU A 318 6.98 13.71 8.05
C LEU A 318 7.49 12.33 8.41
N ILE A 319 8.75 12.25 8.89
CA ILE A 319 9.35 10.95 9.26
C ILE A 319 8.60 10.32 10.43
N GLN A 320 8.28 11.11 11.47
CA GLN A 320 7.53 10.60 12.63
C GLN A 320 6.14 10.10 12.22
N PHE A 321 5.46 10.88 11.38
CA PHE A 321 4.14 10.51 10.87
C PHE A 321 4.19 9.17 10.12
N GLY A 322 5.15 8.99 9.22
CA GLY A 322 5.31 7.75 8.47
C GLY A 322 5.66 6.55 9.35
N ARG A 323 6.52 6.74 10.36
CA ARG A 323 6.86 5.69 11.34
C ARG A 323 5.63 5.22 12.11
N GLU A 324 4.84 6.15 12.65
CA GLU A 324 3.62 5.79 13.37
C GLU A 324 2.59 5.13 12.44
N LEU A 325 2.40 5.67 11.25
CA LEU A 325 1.43 5.17 10.28
C LEU A 325 1.70 3.72 9.87
N PHE A 326 2.94 3.39 9.51
CA PHE A 326 3.27 2.10 8.90
C PHE A 326 3.79 1.05 9.90
N THR A 327 4.37 1.47 11.03
CA THR A 327 4.91 0.53 12.01
C THR A 327 3.92 0.28 13.15
N ALA A 328 3.26 1.33 13.64
CA ALA A 328 2.30 1.21 14.74
C ALA A 328 0.86 1.01 14.25
N HIS A 329 0.59 1.15 12.96
CA HIS A 329 -0.75 1.20 12.37
C HIS A 329 -1.68 2.15 13.14
N ASN A 330 -1.13 3.24 13.63
CA ASN A 330 -1.82 4.27 14.39
C ASN A 330 -1.02 5.57 14.34
N VAL A 331 -1.69 6.70 14.16
CA VAL A 331 -1.08 8.02 14.23
C VAL A 331 -1.62 8.70 15.49
N SER A 332 -0.73 9.06 16.41
CA SER A 332 -1.13 9.75 17.64
C SER A 332 -1.70 11.13 17.34
N SER A 333 -2.60 11.64 18.21
CA SER A 333 -3.16 12.98 18.07
C SER A 333 -2.08 14.06 18.07
N GLN A 334 -0.99 13.88 18.82
CA GLN A 334 0.14 14.80 18.85
C GLN A 334 0.87 14.82 17.49
N THR A 335 1.18 13.67 16.92
CA THR A 335 1.86 13.55 15.61
C THR A 335 0.95 14.10 14.51
N TYR A 336 -0.35 13.80 14.54
CA TYR A 336 -1.30 14.36 13.60
C TYR A 336 -1.37 15.89 13.68
N ALA A 337 -1.51 16.45 14.88
CA ALA A 337 -1.57 17.91 15.08
C ALA A 337 -0.29 18.61 14.58
N THR A 338 0.88 18.01 14.84
CA THR A 338 2.17 18.51 14.34
C THR A 338 2.21 18.49 12.82
N ALA A 339 1.82 17.38 12.18
CA ALA A 339 1.79 17.26 10.73
C ALA A 339 0.77 18.23 10.09
N LEU A 340 -0.42 18.35 10.67
CA LEU A 340 -1.45 19.27 10.21
C LEU A 340 -0.97 20.73 10.26
N LYS A 341 -0.31 21.14 11.35
CA LYS A 341 0.29 22.47 11.49
C LYS A 341 1.37 22.72 10.45
N THR A 342 2.20 21.72 10.16
CA THR A 342 3.37 21.82 9.27
C THR A 342 2.98 21.82 7.80
N PHE A 343 2.04 20.99 7.39
CA PHE A 343 1.70 20.79 5.99
C PHE A 343 0.40 21.50 5.58
N GLY A 344 -0.51 21.73 6.50
CA GLY A 344 -1.89 22.08 6.20
C GLY A 344 -2.71 20.85 5.77
N GLU A 345 -4.03 20.93 5.85
CA GLU A 345 -4.94 19.80 5.60
C GLU A 345 -4.76 19.20 4.21
N ARG A 346 -4.82 20.05 3.17
CA ARG A 346 -4.74 19.62 1.77
C ARG A 346 -3.46 18.86 1.45
N ASP A 347 -2.31 19.48 1.78
CA ASP A 347 -1.01 18.90 1.46
C ASP A 347 -0.72 17.68 2.32
N LEU A 348 -1.24 17.62 3.55
CA LEU A 348 -1.15 16.40 4.39
C LEU A 348 -1.92 15.23 3.77
N VAL A 349 -3.11 15.48 3.22
CA VAL A 349 -3.88 14.43 2.51
C VAL A 349 -3.11 13.93 1.29
N ASP A 350 -2.49 14.83 0.51
CA ASP A 350 -1.73 14.46 -0.67
C ASP A 350 -0.41 13.74 -0.31
N VAL A 351 0.28 14.13 0.76
CA VAL A 351 1.45 13.41 1.31
C VAL A 351 1.06 11.99 1.73
N VAL A 352 -0.03 11.85 2.47
CA VAL A 352 -0.53 10.53 2.88
C VAL A 352 -0.91 9.69 1.67
N ALA A 353 -1.52 10.28 0.65
CA ALA A 353 -1.86 9.57 -0.58
C ALA A 353 -0.61 9.06 -1.31
N LEU A 354 0.47 9.87 -1.37
CA LEU A 354 1.76 9.48 -1.93
C LEU A 354 2.39 8.32 -1.14
N MET A 355 2.46 8.44 0.18
CA MET A 355 3.04 7.40 1.04
C MET A 355 2.22 6.10 0.98
N ALA A 356 0.91 6.18 0.95
CA ALA A 356 0.01 5.04 0.81
C ALA A 356 0.20 4.33 -0.54
N GLN A 357 0.41 5.07 -1.64
CA GLN A 357 0.74 4.48 -2.93
C GLN A 357 2.08 3.73 -2.87
N GLN A 358 3.09 4.29 -2.22
CA GLN A 358 4.38 3.62 -2.05
C GLN A 358 4.28 2.34 -1.21
N SER A 359 3.36 2.29 -0.23
CA SER A 359 3.09 1.06 0.53
C SER A 359 2.46 -0.02 -0.35
N ALA A 360 1.50 0.33 -1.20
CA ALA A 360 0.93 -0.60 -2.17
C ALA A 360 1.98 -1.15 -3.14
N ASP A 361 2.84 -0.28 -3.66
CA ASP A 361 3.93 -0.66 -4.55
C ASP A 361 4.92 -1.62 -3.85
N ALA A 362 5.23 -1.37 -2.58
CA ALA A 362 6.10 -2.25 -1.79
C ALA A 362 5.49 -3.66 -1.62
N VAL A 363 4.19 -3.76 -1.35
CA VAL A 363 3.47 -5.04 -1.25
C VAL A 363 3.56 -5.84 -2.55
N MET A 364 3.29 -5.18 -3.69
CA MET A 364 3.39 -5.82 -5.01
C MET A 364 4.80 -6.33 -5.30
N LEU A 365 5.82 -5.52 -5.05
CA LEU A 365 7.21 -5.90 -5.28
C LEU A 365 7.64 -7.06 -4.37
N ALA A 366 7.23 -7.03 -3.10
CA ALA A 366 7.55 -8.06 -2.11
C ALA A 366 6.90 -9.41 -2.43
N ALA A 367 5.65 -9.42 -2.90
CA ALA A 367 4.93 -10.65 -3.23
C ALA A 367 5.62 -11.47 -4.32
N PHE A 368 6.18 -10.77 -5.31
CA PHE A 368 6.86 -11.40 -6.43
C PHE A 368 8.39 -11.36 -6.32
N ASP A 369 8.90 -11.03 -5.14
CA ASP A 369 10.32 -10.97 -4.81
C ASP A 369 11.13 -10.23 -5.89
N GLN A 370 10.73 -8.99 -6.18
CA GLN A 370 11.39 -8.17 -7.18
C GLN A 370 12.80 -7.82 -6.75
N ARG A 371 13.78 -8.34 -7.49
CA ARG A 371 15.20 -8.03 -7.28
C ARG A 371 15.59 -6.76 -8.01
N LEU A 372 16.67 -6.12 -7.51
CA LEU A 372 17.25 -4.94 -8.15
C LEU A 372 17.72 -5.26 -9.58
N PRO A 373 17.74 -4.28 -10.48
CA PRO A 373 18.35 -4.41 -11.79
C PRO A 373 19.81 -4.91 -11.68
N ALA A 374 20.27 -5.65 -12.68
CA ALA A 374 21.64 -6.17 -12.73
C ALA A 374 22.66 -5.05 -12.49
N GLY A 375 23.67 -5.33 -11.68
CA GLY A 375 24.74 -4.38 -11.32
C GLY A 375 24.33 -3.29 -10.32
N LYS A 376 23.07 -3.23 -9.86
CA LYS A 376 22.68 -2.30 -8.80
C LYS A 376 22.91 -2.90 -7.41
N MET A 377 23.67 -2.19 -6.59
CA MET A 377 23.92 -2.59 -5.21
C MET A 377 22.76 -2.15 -4.30
N PRO A 378 22.34 -2.98 -3.32
CA PRO A 378 21.32 -2.62 -2.36
C PRO A 378 21.79 -1.49 -1.45
N LEU A 379 20.93 -0.48 -1.24
CA LEU A 379 21.22 0.69 -0.42
C LEU A 379 20.56 0.67 0.96
N LEU A 380 19.53 -0.17 1.17
CA LEU A 380 19.04 -0.45 2.53
C LEU A 380 19.91 -1.52 3.21
N PRO A 381 20.13 -1.40 4.54
CA PRO A 381 20.69 -2.52 5.29
C PRO A 381 19.76 -3.73 5.14
N THR A 382 20.33 -4.90 4.89
CA THR A 382 19.57 -6.14 4.97
C THR A 382 18.97 -6.24 6.37
N ALA A 383 17.68 -6.55 6.45
CA ALA A 383 17.09 -6.91 7.74
C ALA A 383 17.99 -7.97 8.37
N ARG A 384 18.50 -7.71 9.58
CA ARG A 384 19.32 -8.71 10.28
C ARG A 384 18.48 -9.96 10.37
N GLY A 385 18.92 -10.99 9.64
CA GLY A 385 18.24 -12.27 9.70
C GLY A 385 18.14 -12.67 11.15
N THR A 386 16.90 -12.86 11.62
CA THR A 386 16.65 -13.67 12.80
C THR A 386 17.27 -15.04 12.52
N LYS A 387 18.44 -15.29 13.18
CA LYS A 387 19.06 -16.60 13.21
C LYS A 387 18.13 -17.58 13.92
#